data_c4b509a750b6a459c8ffba0a28fbc9b1
#
_entry.id   c4b509a750b6a459c8ffba0a28fbc9b1
#
_cell.length_a   1.000
_cell.length_b   1.000
_cell.length_c   1.000
_cell.angle_alpha   90.00
_cell.angle_beta   90.00
_cell.angle_gamma   90.00
#
_symmetry.space_group_name_H-M   'P 1'
#
loop_
_entity.id
_entity.type
_entity.pdbx_description
1 polymer ?
#
loop_
_entity_poly.entity_id
_entity_poly.type
_entity_poly.pdbx_seq_one_letter_code
_entity_poly.pdbx_strand_id
1 'polypeptide(L)'
;AGTIAALAVKNGCAVRDVKVRDIQKALLDAGAYLQPYLDLSKDDPDFKMLQRIGCTGILHAIGKNVDWANQSWMRIGDTLIWDDLYLDEYYGVAHSDSKDAVKTSEFVILLSALSRKMPEDVTAITGIEPSEEQTLSRLDAARAIDTLLHPFDRDVDFKGNLK
;
A
#
# COMPACT_ATOMS: atom_id res chain seq x y z
N ALA A 1 6.14 0.99 22.41
CA ALA A 1 6.74 2.04 23.25
C ALA A 1 8.27 2.09 23.07
N GLY A 2 9.00 0.97 23.17
CA GLY A 2 10.47 0.92 23.09
C GLY A 2 11.05 1.48 21.79
N THR A 3 10.50 1.13 20.63
CA THR A 3 10.96 1.59 19.31
C THR A 3 10.90 3.12 19.19
N ILE A 4 9.81 3.74 19.65
CA ILE A 4 9.66 5.21 19.59
C ILE A 4 10.68 5.91 20.49
N ALA A 5 10.87 5.39 21.71
CA ALA A 5 11.86 5.93 22.64
C ALA A 5 13.30 5.82 22.07
N ALA A 6 13.65 4.68 21.48
CA ALA A 6 14.96 4.49 20.84
C ALA A 6 15.18 5.45 19.67
N LEU A 7 14.15 5.64 18.83
CA LEU A 7 14.21 6.60 17.72
C LEU A 7 14.32 8.05 18.21
N ALA A 8 13.59 8.42 19.25
CA ALA A 8 13.67 9.75 19.85
C ALA A 8 15.09 10.06 20.36
N VAL A 9 15.70 9.13 21.08
CA VAL A 9 17.09 9.25 21.55
C VAL A 9 18.06 9.33 20.37
N LYS A 10 17.94 8.44 19.39
CA LYS A 10 18.78 8.40 18.20
C LYS A 10 18.73 9.71 17.41
N ASN A 11 17.54 10.28 17.27
CA ASN A 11 17.30 11.49 16.48
C ASN A 11 17.46 12.80 17.31
N GLY A 12 17.70 12.71 18.62
CA GLY A 12 17.84 13.87 19.50
C GLY A 12 16.56 14.72 19.60
N CYS A 13 15.38 14.09 19.50
CA CYS A 13 14.09 14.77 19.51
C CYS A 13 13.17 14.27 20.63
N ALA A 14 12.08 14.98 20.91
CA ALA A 14 11.05 14.49 21.83
C ALA A 14 10.30 13.30 21.22
N VAL A 15 9.78 12.42 22.07
CA VAL A 15 9.03 11.21 21.63
C VAL A 15 7.86 11.56 20.69
N ARG A 16 7.18 12.69 20.95
CA ARG A 16 6.05 13.17 20.12
C ARG A 16 6.47 13.69 18.74
N ASP A 17 7.77 13.97 18.56
CA ASP A 17 8.30 14.54 17.31
C ASP A 17 8.88 13.46 16.38
N VAL A 18 8.88 12.19 16.84
CA VAL A 18 9.29 11.06 16.01
C VAL A 18 8.25 10.85 14.90
N LYS A 19 8.73 10.79 13.66
CA LYS A 19 7.85 10.59 12.50
C LYS A 19 7.21 9.21 12.52
N VAL A 20 5.92 9.13 12.18
CA VAL A 20 5.17 7.86 12.14
C VAL A 20 5.80 6.88 11.15
N ARG A 21 6.23 7.35 9.99
CA ARG A 21 6.88 6.50 8.96
C ARG A 21 8.20 5.92 9.44
N ASP A 22 8.99 6.65 10.23
CA ASP A 22 10.23 6.14 10.82
C ASP A 22 9.95 5.01 11.82
N ILE A 23 8.86 5.14 12.61
CA ILE A 23 8.41 4.10 13.53
C ILE A 23 7.98 2.85 12.77
N GLN A 24 7.13 3.01 11.76
CA GLN A 24 6.64 1.92 10.92
C GLN A 24 7.80 1.20 10.22
N LYS A 25 8.74 1.95 9.65
CA LYS A 25 9.93 1.40 9.00
C LYS A 25 10.79 0.58 9.98
N ALA A 26 11.08 1.14 11.15
CA ALA A 26 11.88 0.43 12.16
C ALA A 26 11.20 -0.86 12.65
N LEU A 27 9.86 -0.87 12.77
CA LEU A 27 9.09 -2.06 13.11
C LEU A 27 9.13 -3.11 11.99
N LEU A 28 8.98 -2.70 10.72
CA LEU A 28 9.10 -3.60 9.57
C LEU A 28 10.49 -4.19 9.43
N ASP A 29 11.54 -3.40 9.67
CA ASP A 29 12.92 -3.87 9.63
C ASP A 29 13.21 -4.88 10.75
N ALA A 30 12.51 -4.78 11.87
CA ALA A 30 12.51 -5.77 12.95
C ALA A 30 11.59 -6.98 12.69
N GLY A 31 10.97 -7.09 11.50
CA GLY A 31 10.09 -8.19 11.13
C GLY A 31 8.71 -8.16 11.80
N ALA A 32 8.25 -6.97 12.23
CA ALA A 32 6.91 -6.83 12.79
C ALA A 32 5.83 -6.85 11.70
N TYR A 33 4.67 -7.44 12.03
CA TYR A 33 3.45 -7.24 11.24
C TYR A 33 2.82 -5.91 11.65
N LEU A 34 2.58 -5.02 10.70
CA LEU A 34 1.82 -3.79 10.89
C LEU A 34 0.38 -3.95 10.40
N GLN A 35 0.18 -4.77 9.38
CA GLN A 35 -1.12 -5.12 8.83
C GLN A 35 -1.33 -6.64 8.91
N PRO A 36 -2.43 -7.10 9.50
CA PRO A 36 -2.71 -8.52 9.72
C PRO A 36 -3.23 -9.19 8.44
N TYR A 37 -2.37 -9.43 7.48
CA TYR A 37 -2.72 -10.22 6.30
C TYR A 37 -2.64 -11.72 6.64
N LEU A 38 -3.68 -12.48 6.28
CA LEU A 38 -3.73 -13.91 6.56
C LEU A 38 -3.03 -14.76 5.50
N ASP A 39 -2.92 -14.24 4.30
CA ASP A 39 -2.31 -14.90 3.14
C ASP A 39 -0.89 -14.40 2.83
N LEU A 40 -0.25 -13.77 3.81
CA LEU A 40 1.11 -13.24 3.69
C LEU A 40 2.01 -13.81 4.80
N SER A 41 3.03 -14.56 4.41
CA SER A 41 4.09 -15.03 5.31
C SER A 41 5.20 -14.00 5.47
N LYS A 42 5.89 -14.02 6.61
CA LYS A 42 7.12 -13.22 6.82
C LYS A 42 8.25 -13.55 5.86
N ASP A 43 8.26 -14.80 5.38
CA ASP A 43 9.28 -15.29 4.45
C ASP A 43 8.96 -14.95 2.98
N ASP A 44 7.79 -14.34 2.74
CA ASP A 44 7.41 -13.88 1.41
C ASP A 44 8.30 -12.70 0.99
N PRO A 45 8.88 -12.72 -0.21
CA PRO A 45 9.71 -11.64 -0.72
C PRO A 45 8.99 -10.29 -0.77
N ASP A 46 7.67 -10.30 -0.93
CA ASP A 46 6.84 -9.10 -0.97
C ASP A 46 6.36 -8.64 0.42
N PHE A 47 6.70 -9.36 1.50
CA PHE A 47 6.21 -9.07 2.84
C PHE A 47 6.34 -7.58 3.21
N LYS A 48 7.56 -7.04 3.15
CA LYS A 48 7.80 -5.64 3.56
C LYS A 48 7.07 -4.64 2.66
N MET A 49 7.04 -4.89 1.36
CA MET A 49 6.34 -4.03 0.40
C MET A 49 4.84 -4.00 0.68
N LEU A 50 4.21 -5.16 0.86
CA LEU A 50 2.78 -5.26 1.15
C LEU A 50 2.42 -4.63 2.49
N GLN A 51 3.28 -4.78 3.52
CA GLN A 51 3.09 -4.10 4.79
C GLN A 51 3.18 -2.57 4.64
N ARG A 52 4.10 -2.04 3.81
CA ARG A 52 4.17 -0.59 3.52
C ARG A 52 2.91 -0.09 2.84
N ILE A 53 2.47 -0.76 1.77
CA ILE A 53 1.24 -0.39 1.05
C ILE A 53 0.04 -0.46 1.98
N GLY A 54 -0.08 -1.51 2.80
CA GLY A 54 -1.15 -1.62 3.78
C GLY A 54 -1.18 -0.48 4.80
N CYS A 55 -0.01 0.04 5.19
CA CYS A 55 0.08 1.21 6.09
C CYS A 55 -0.35 2.53 5.42
N THR A 56 -0.55 2.56 4.12
CA THR A 56 -1.04 3.76 3.42
C THR A 56 -2.55 3.83 3.34
N GLY A 57 -3.24 2.70 3.43
CA GLY A 57 -4.70 2.63 3.22
C GLY A 57 -5.12 2.73 1.75
N ILE A 58 -4.18 2.77 0.80
CA ILE A 58 -4.49 2.88 -0.64
C ILE A 58 -5.20 1.63 -1.18
N LEU A 59 -4.83 0.45 -0.67
CA LEU A 59 -5.50 -0.81 -0.98
C LEU A 59 -6.22 -1.29 0.27
N HIS A 60 -7.55 -1.31 0.22
CA HIS A 60 -8.34 -1.78 1.33
C HIS A 60 -8.38 -3.31 1.39
N ALA A 61 -8.18 -3.82 2.60
CA ALA A 61 -8.39 -5.23 2.91
C ALA A 61 -9.88 -5.50 3.17
N ILE A 62 -10.35 -6.69 2.78
CA ILE A 62 -11.70 -7.13 3.12
C ILE A 62 -11.71 -7.54 4.59
N GLY A 63 -12.43 -6.79 5.42
CA GLY A 63 -12.68 -7.18 6.82
C GLY A 63 -13.58 -8.41 6.88
N LYS A 64 -13.14 -9.47 7.59
CA LYS A 64 -14.02 -10.59 7.95
C LYS A 64 -14.08 -10.70 9.46
N ASN A 65 -15.30 -10.80 9.99
CA ASN A 65 -15.52 -11.38 11.31
C ASN A 65 -15.35 -12.90 11.17
N VAL A 66 -14.29 -13.43 11.78
CA VAL A 66 -14.13 -14.86 11.95
C VAL A 66 -14.30 -15.13 13.44
N ASP A 67 -15.45 -15.69 13.80
CA ASP A 67 -15.86 -15.94 15.17
C ASP A 67 -15.82 -14.68 16.05
N TRP A 68 -14.87 -14.57 16.96
CA TRP A 68 -14.72 -13.48 17.93
C TRP A 68 -13.55 -12.52 17.60
N ALA A 69 -12.92 -12.67 16.46
CA ALA A 69 -11.81 -11.82 16.04
C ALA A 69 -12.14 -11.06 14.75
N ASN A 70 -12.06 -9.73 14.79
CA ASN A 70 -12.03 -8.90 13.58
C ASN A 70 -10.67 -9.07 12.92
N GLN A 71 -10.63 -9.77 11.80
CA GLN A 71 -9.44 -9.93 10.99
C GLN A 71 -9.66 -9.26 9.64
N SER A 72 -8.75 -8.37 9.27
CA SER A 72 -8.72 -7.80 7.94
C SER A 72 -7.95 -8.76 7.01
N TRP A 73 -8.58 -9.15 5.92
CA TRP A 73 -7.99 -10.01 4.92
C TRP A 73 -7.64 -9.18 3.69
N MET A 74 -6.36 -9.14 3.33
CA MET A 74 -6.02 -8.89 1.95
C MET A 74 -5.66 -10.23 1.33
N ARG A 75 -6.49 -10.74 0.45
CA ARG A 75 -6.07 -11.79 -0.46
C ARG A 75 -5.26 -11.14 -1.56
N ILE A 76 -3.96 -11.22 -1.43
CA ILE A 76 -3.02 -10.57 -2.35
C ILE A 76 -3.10 -11.10 -3.78
N GLY A 77 -3.56 -12.36 -3.96
CA GLY A 77 -3.78 -12.97 -5.26
C GLY A 77 -5.14 -12.69 -5.89
N ASP A 78 -6.08 -12.07 -5.15
CA ASP A 78 -7.42 -11.79 -5.67
C ASP A 78 -7.37 -10.66 -6.71
N THR A 79 -8.31 -10.69 -7.64
CA THR A 79 -8.50 -9.62 -8.62
C THR A 79 -8.82 -8.32 -7.92
N LEU A 80 -8.14 -7.24 -8.30
CA LEU A 80 -8.44 -5.90 -7.84
C LEU A 80 -9.75 -5.40 -8.46
N ILE A 81 -10.61 -4.79 -7.66
CA ILE A 81 -11.77 -4.03 -8.10
C ILE A 81 -11.58 -2.55 -7.80
N TRP A 82 -12.28 -1.67 -8.50
CA TRP A 82 -12.13 -0.22 -8.32
C TRP A 82 -12.46 0.24 -6.90
N ASP A 83 -13.47 -0.35 -6.25
CA ASP A 83 -13.88 -0.04 -4.87
C ASP A 83 -12.81 -0.38 -3.81
N ASP A 84 -11.80 -1.16 -4.14
CA ASP A 84 -10.70 -1.48 -3.22
C ASP A 84 -9.54 -0.48 -3.27
N LEU A 85 -9.58 0.47 -4.23
CA LEU A 85 -8.49 1.39 -4.51
C LEU A 85 -8.82 2.82 -4.06
N TYR A 86 -8.10 3.31 -3.04
CA TYR A 86 -8.29 4.63 -2.42
C TYR A 86 -7.09 5.53 -2.71
N LEU A 87 -7.22 6.33 -3.76
CA LEU A 87 -6.14 7.22 -4.23
C LEU A 87 -6.44 8.71 -3.96
N ASP A 88 -7.60 9.00 -3.41
CA ASP A 88 -8.10 10.36 -3.19
C ASP A 88 -7.22 11.18 -2.26
N GLU A 89 -6.87 10.65 -1.09
CA GLU A 89 -6.03 11.36 -0.12
C GLU A 89 -4.60 11.59 -0.64
N TYR A 90 -4.03 10.60 -1.34
CA TYR A 90 -2.63 10.64 -1.78
C TYR A 90 -2.43 11.39 -3.10
N TYR A 91 -3.39 11.27 -4.01
CA TYR A 91 -3.22 11.70 -5.40
C TYR A 91 -4.39 12.52 -5.93
N GLY A 92 -5.44 12.75 -5.15
CA GLY A 92 -6.61 13.54 -5.56
C GLY A 92 -7.48 12.85 -6.62
N VAL A 93 -7.35 11.53 -6.78
CA VAL A 93 -8.21 10.76 -7.68
C VAL A 93 -9.46 10.36 -6.93
N ALA A 94 -10.62 10.78 -7.40
CA ALA A 94 -11.90 10.46 -6.75
C ALA A 94 -12.08 8.94 -6.63
N HIS A 95 -12.49 8.50 -5.43
CA HIS A 95 -12.79 7.09 -5.18
C HIS A 95 -13.96 6.62 -6.05
N SER A 96 -13.90 5.36 -6.48
CA SER A 96 -14.94 4.71 -7.28
C SER A 96 -15.57 3.55 -6.51
N ASP A 97 -16.87 3.59 -6.34
CA ASP A 97 -17.66 2.50 -5.70
C ASP A 97 -17.90 1.31 -6.65
N SER A 98 -17.31 1.30 -7.86
CA SER A 98 -17.49 0.23 -8.83
C SER A 98 -16.91 -1.09 -8.34
N LYS A 99 -17.67 -2.14 -8.46
CA LYS A 99 -17.25 -3.53 -8.20
C LYS A 99 -16.62 -4.20 -9.43
N ASP A 100 -16.45 -3.46 -10.51
CA ASP A 100 -15.82 -3.98 -11.71
C ASP A 100 -14.33 -4.24 -11.46
N ALA A 101 -13.84 -5.33 -12.06
CA ALA A 101 -12.43 -5.66 -12.02
C ALA A 101 -11.60 -4.61 -12.79
N VAL A 102 -10.51 -4.16 -12.19
CA VAL A 102 -9.59 -3.22 -12.81
C VAL A 102 -8.87 -3.90 -13.98
N LYS A 103 -8.97 -3.33 -15.17
CA LYS A 103 -8.24 -3.80 -16.34
C LYS A 103 -6.80 -3.30 -16.33
N THR A 104 -5.89 -4.12 -16.87
CA THR A 104 -4.47 -3.71 -16.89
C THR A 104 -4.23 -2.48 -17.75
N SER A 105 -4.99 -2.30 -18.86
CA SER A 105 -4.95 -1.08 -19.68
C SER A 105 -5.34 0.16 -18.88
N GLU A 106 -6.44 0.13 -18.15
CA GLU A 106 -6.93 1.24 -17.33
C GLU A 106 -5.93 1.59 -16.21
N PHE A 107 -5.35 0.58 -15.60
CA PHE A 107 -4.40 0.77 -14.51
C PHE A 107 -3.06 1.35 -14.99
N VAL A 108 -2.55 0.91 -16.14
CA VAL A 108 -1.35 1.50 -16.76
C VAL A 108 -1.58 2.99 -17.11
N ILE A 109 -2.75 3.34 -17.65
CA ILE A 109 -3.11 4.74 -17.91
C ILE A 109 -3.16 5.55 -16.62
N LEU A 110 -3.79 5.02 -15.57
CA LEU A 110 -3.87 5.66 -14.26
C LEU A 110 -2.47 5.90 -13.68
N LEU A 111 -1.61 4.88 -13.63
CA LEU A 111 -0.25 5.01 -13.13
C LEU A 111 0.60 5.96 -13.97
N SER A 112 0.41 5.97 -15.29
CA SER A 112 1.06 6.91 -16.21
C SER A 112 0.73 8.35 -15.83
N ALA A 113 -0.55 8.64 -15.62
CA ALA A 113 -0.99 9.98 -15.22
C ALA A 113 -0.42 10.38 -13.85
N LEU A 114 -0.45 9.47 -12.84
CA LEU A 114 0.00 9.76 -11.50
C LEU A 114 1.52 9.87 -11.36
N SER A 115 2.27 9.04 -12.06
CA SER A 115 3.74 9.05 -12.05
C SER A 115 4.36 10.06 -13.02
N ARG A 116 3.54 10.64 -13.92
CA ARG A 116 3.98 11.51 -15.02
C ARG A 116 4.98 10.82 -15.95
N LYS A 117 4.80 9.53 -16.17
CA LYS A 117 5.59 8.70 -17.09
C LYS A 117 4.75 8.31 -18.30
N MET A 118 5.42 7.94 -19.39
CA MET A 118 4.71 7.37 -20.54
C MET A 118 4.22 5.96 -20.23
N PRO A 119 3.12 5.48 -20.83
CA PRO A 119 2.60 4.13 -20.62
C PRO A 119 3.64 3.04 -20.85
N GLU A 120 4.50 3.20 -21.86
CA GLU A 120 5.58 2.27 -22.19
C GLU A 120 6.62 2.17 -21.04
N ASP A 121 6.94 3.31 -20.42
CA ASP A 121 7.85 3.34 -19.26
C ASP A 121 7.21 2.66 -18.04
N VAL A 122 5.91 2.88 -17.82
CA VAL A 122 5.15 2.21 -16.75
C VAL A 122 5.19 0.71 -16.96
N THR A 123 4.87 0.23 -18.16
CA THR A 123 4.94 -1.19 -18.52
C THR A 123 6.36 -1.75 -18.32
N ALA A 124 7.39 -1.07 -18.80
CA ALA A 124 8.77 -1.52 -18.64
C ALA A 124 9.21 -1.62 -17.17
N ILE A 125 8.73 -0.73 -16.29
CA ILE A 125 9.08 -0.72 -14.87
C ILE A 125 8.28 -1.77 -14.08
N THR A 126 6.98 -1.92 -14.37
CA THR A 126 6.07 -2.76 -13.58
C THR A 126 5.91 -4.18 -14.12
N GLY A 127 6.20 -4.40 -15.41
CA GLY A 127 5.90 -5.64 -16.11
C GLY A 127 4.41 -5.85 -16.41
N ILE A 128 3.57 -4.84 -16.20
CA ILE A 128 2.13 -4.92 -16.45
C ILE A 128 1.87 -4.53 -17.90
N GLU A 129 1.53 -5.52 -18.73
CA GLU A 129 1.15 -5.27 -20.13
C GLU A 129 -0.30 -4.76 -20.20
N PRO A 130 -0.55 -3.64 -20.89
CA PRO A 130 -1.90 -3.08 -21.01
C PRO A 130 -2.79 -4.00 -21.87
N SER A 131 -3.94 -4.37 -21.34
CA SER A 131 -4.93 -5.21 -22.01
C SER A 131 -6.34 -4.89 -21.52
N GLU A 132 -7.29 -4.84 -22.43
CA GLU A 132 -8.73 -4.69 -22.13
C GLU A 132 -9.36 -5.99 -21.61
N GLU A 133 -8.71 -7.13 -21.83
CA GLU A 133 -9.23 -8.44 -21.44
C GLU A 133 -8.67 -8.92 -20.12
N GLN A 134 -7.43 -8.52 -19.78
CA GLN A 134 -6.75 -8.94 -18.56
C GLN A 134 -7.13 -8.06 -17.38
N THR A 135 -7.37 -8.72 -16.24
CA THR A 135 -7.63 -8.06 -14.96
C THR A 135 -6.38 -8.09 -14.09
N LEU A 136 -6.27 -7.08 -13.23
CA LEU A 136 -5.12 -6.90 -12.36
C LEU A 136 -5.30 -7.63 -11.02
N SER A 137 -4.23 -8.26 -10.51
CA SER A 137 -4.22 -8.77 -9.13
C SER A 137 -3.91 -7.65 -8.13
N ARG A 138 -4.37 -7.81 -6.89
CA ARG A 138 -4.02 -6.88 -5.80
C ARG A 138 -2.51 -6.83 -5.56
N LEU A 139 -1.82 -7.96 -5.71
CA LEU A 139 -0.37 -8.04 -5.55
C LEU A 139 0.36 -7.21 -6.59
N ASP A 140 0.00 -7.35 -7.87
CA ASP A 140 0.65 -6.60 -8.94
C ASP A 140 0.35 -5.10 -8.84
N ALA A 141 -0.87 -4.74 -8.44
CA ALA A 141 -1.22 -3.36 -8.14
C ALA A 141 -0.36 -2.79 -7.01
N ALA A 142 -0.22 -3.52 -5.90
CA ALA A 142 0.60 -3.09 -4.77
C ALA A 142 2.05 -2.88 -5.16
N ARG A 143 2.64 -3.82 -5.91
CA ARG A 143 4.02 -3.71 -6.42
C ARG A 143 4.20 -2.48 -7.30
N ALA A 144 3.29 -2.27 -8.24
CA ALA A 144 3.37 -1.15 -9.17
C ALA A 144 3.21 0.20 -8.45
N ILE A 145 2.28 0.32 -7.51
CA ILE A 145 2.06 1.53 -6.70
C ILE A 145 3.30 1.81 -5.83
N ASP A 146 3.83 0.80 -5.13
CA ASP A 146 5.03 0.97 -4.28
C ASP A 146 6.23 1.41 -5.12
N THR A 147 6.42 0.79 -6.30
CA THR A 147 7.58 1.03 -7.17
C THR A 147 7.54 2.38 -7.89
N LEU A 148 6.37 2.84 -8.31
CA LEU A 148 6.24 4.06 -9.12
C LEU A 148 5.88 5.29 -8.32
N LEU A 149 5.05 5.14 -7.29
CA LEU A 149 4.42 6.27 -6.60
C LEU A 149 4.97 6.49 -5.20
N HIS A 150 5.62 5.48 -4.60
CA HIS A 150 6.25 5.52 -3.27
C HIS A 150 5.37 6.17 -2.17
N PRO A 151 4.09 5.79 -2.03
CA PRO A 151 3.17 6.49 -1.11
C PRO A 151 3.61 6.39 0.36
N PHE A 152 4.33 5.34 0.73
CA PHE A 152 4.85 5.17 2.08
C PHE A 152 5.91 6.22 2.46
N ASP A 153 6.58 6.85 1.51
CA ASP A 153 7.59 7.89 1.77
C ASP A 153 6.96 9.24 2.17
N ARG A 154 5.64 9.40 1.99
CA ARG A 154 4.93 10.61 2.42
C ARG A 154 4.67 10.56 3.93
N ASP A 155 5.05 11.65 4.63
CA ASP A 155 4.83 11.77 6.06
C ASP A 155 3.33 11.83 6.41
N VAL A 156 2.99 11.20 7.53
CA VAL A 156 1.64 11.23 8.10
C VAL A 156 1.70 11.67 9.57
N ASP A 157 0.58 12.18 10.07
CA ASP A 157 0.40 12.44 11.49
C ASP A 157 0.04 11.14 12.26
N PHE A 158 -0.17 11.24 13.58
CA PHE A 158 -0.54 10.09 14.41
C PHE A 158 -1.97 9.58 14.17
N LYS A 159 -2.77 10.30 13.39
CA LYS A 159 -4.10 9.88 12.96
C LYS A 159 -4.09 9.22 11.57
N GLY A 160 -2.94 9.27 10.89
CA GLY A 160 -2.76 8.74 9.54
C GLY A 160 -2.99 9.79 8.43
N ASN A 161 -3.33 11.03 8.75
CA ASN A 161 -3.52 12.07 7.74
C ASN A 161 -2.18 12.50 7.14
N LEU A 162 -2.14 12.73 5.84
CA LEU A 162 -0.97 13.28 5.15
C LEU A 162 -0.61 14.67 5.68
N LYS A 163 0.69 14.94 5.75
CA LYS A 163 1.25 16.24 6.15
C LYS A 163 1.65 17.07 4.95
#